data_b83e4efc05d8d80db9a4fcb35160ae06
#
_entry.id   b83e4efc05d8d80db9a4fcb35160ae06
#
_cell.length_a   1.000
_cell.length_b   1.000
_cell.length_c   1.000
_cell.angle_alpha   90.00
_cell.angle_beta   90.00
_cell.angle_gamma   90.00
#
_symmetry.space_group_name_H-M   'P 1'
#
loop_
_entity.id
_entity.type
_entity.pdbx_description
1 polymer ?
#
loop_
_entity_poly.entity_id
_entity_poly.type
_entity_poly.pdbx_seq_one_letter_code
_entity_poly.pdbx_strand_id
1 'polypeptide(L)'
;MKPPGAPSDATATSGDAASRAGADAAPAAMRTGALPISVLILTHNSARTLDRALESVRAFDEVVVVDGGSVDATARVAAAYPNVRYRENPFRGFSEQRNFSLRQASHAWCLVLDSDEAATPELVAGLASRSWDDDPVPLYYVMRTDYFMGEVRERGYARSITHARFFRGSRVEYRGHVHESPHVDGRKPRRDSDWVGVLPADWRILHDPDNDVADELTRIGTYSLLKGRERIESGERIGAVGIVLAVFRDAFSLYRREWRNGRRGFIRTILVCCHRALANVVVYAERVRRDR
;
A
#
# COMPACT_ATOMS: atom_id res chain seq x y z
N MET A 1 44.31 -56.73 10.13
CA MET A 1 45.22 -56.27 11.19
C MET A 1 44.66 -54.92 11.69
N LYS A 2 44.11 -54.93 12.84
CA LYS A 2 43.70 -53.77 13.68
C LYS A 2 44.84 -53.63 14.72
N PRO A 3 44.92 -52.59 15.52
CA PRO A 3 44.39 -51.24 15.74
C PRO A 3 45.54 -50.24 16.16
N PRO A 4 45.44 -49.28 17.04
CA PRO A 4 44.35 -48.50 17.66
C PRO A 4 44.64 -46.98 17.72
N GLY A 5 43.69 -46.19 18.31
CA GLY A 5 43.99 -44.94 18.97
C GLY A 5 42.96 -43.84 18.82
N ALA A 6 41.97 -43.80 19.66
CA ALA A 6 41.39 -42.51 20.10
C ALA A 6 42.17 -41.98 21.29
N PRO A 7 42.11 -40.68 21.66
CA PRO A 7 40.89 -40.09 22.20
C PRO A 7 40.69 -38.56 22.03
N SER A 8 39.57 -38.10 22.44
CA SER A 8 39.15 -36.95 23.23
C SER A 8 38.84 -35.63 22.57
N ASP A 9 37.56 -35.33 22.71
CA ASP A 9 36.97 -34.08 23.23
C ASP A 9 37.48 -32.72 22.74
N ALA A 10 36.62 -32.06 21.96
CA ALA A 10 36.36 -30.62 22.21
C ALA A 10 34.94 -30.29 21.68
N THR A 11 34.02 -30.23 22.58
CA THR A 11 32.73 -29.57 22.48
C THR A 11 32.93 -28.11 22.10
N ALA A 12 32.45 -27.72 20.93
CA ALA A 12 32.22 -26.32 20.58
C ALA A 12 30.69 -26.12 20.42
N THR A 13 30.12 -25.56 21.43
CA THR A 13 28.77 -25.06 21.51
C THR A 13 28.54 -23.98 20.48
N SER A 14 27.71 -24.27 19.50
CA SER A 14 27.09 -23.25 18.64
C SER A 14 26.08 -22.51 19.46
N GLY A 15 26.44 -21.29 19.91
CA GLY A 15 25.59 -20.37 20.64
C GLY A 15 24.51 -19.82 19.76
N ASP A 16 23.32 -20.06 20.21
CA ASP A 16 22.04 -19.52 19.86
C ASP A 16 22.07 -17.98 19.86
N ALA A 17 21.93 -17.38 18.69
CA ALA A 17 21.78 -15.93 18.50
C ALA A 17 20.39 -15.60 17.95
N ALA A 18 19.36 -16.17 18.55
CA ALA A 18 17.98 -15.85 18.23
C ALA A 18 17.14 -15.85 19.51
N SER A 19 17.28 -14.86 20.35
CA SER A 19 16.28 -14.51 21.37
C SER A 19 16.73 -13.28 22.18
N ARG A 20 16.61 -12.10 21.64
CA ARG A 20 16.53 -10.86 22.43
C ARG A 20 15.67 -9.84 21.73
N ALA A 21 14.37 -10.04 21.73
CA ALA A 21 13.39 -8.97 21.50
C ALA A 21 12.07 -9.41 22.14
N GLY A 22 12.02 -9.30 23.43
CA GLY A 22 10.84 -9.62 24.22
C GLY A 22 11.12 -9.14 25.64
N ALA A 23 11.34 -7.84 25.82
CA ALA A 23 11.38 -7.24 27.15
C ALA A 23 10.00 -6.64 27.42
N ASP A 24 9.38 -7.08 28.48
CA ASP A 24 8.23 -6.52 29.15
C ASP A 24 8.23 -4.98 29.14
N ALA A 25 7.51 -4.40 28.19
CA ALA A 25 7.06 -3.03 28.32
C ALA A 25 5.69 -3.08 29.02
N ALA A 26 5.68 -2.65 30.28
CA ALA A 26 4.44 -2.36 30.98
C ALA A 26 3.52 -1.51 30.08
N PRO A 27 2.19 -1.68 30.11
CA PRO A 27 1.30 -0.90 29.27
C PRO A 27 1.51 0.58 29.58
N ALA A 28 2.11 1.30 28.63
CA ALA A 28 2.29 2.75 28.75
C ALA A 28 0.88 3.35 28.92
N ALA A 29 0.70 4.19 29.93
CA ALA A 29 -0.53 4.88 30.20
C ALA A 29 -1.01 5.55 28.90
N MET A 30 -2.21 5.24 28.44
CA MET A 30 -2.82 5.87 27.28
C MET A 30 -2.75 7.39 27.44
N ARG A 31 -2.06 8.04 26.52
CA ARG A 31 -1.98 9.51 26.52
C ARG A 31 -3.41 10.05 26.37
N THR A 32 -3.84 10.90 27.30
CA THR A 32 -5.17 11.53 27.32
C THR A 32 -5.24 12.74 26.38
N GLY A 33 -4.64 12.67 25.20
CA GLY A 33 -4.62 13.74 24.19
C GLY A 33 -4.60 13.15 22.78
N ALA A 34 -4.91 13.99 21.80
CA ALA A 34 -4.82 13.61 20.39
C ALA A 34 -3.39 13.17 20.04
N LEU A 35 -3.26 12.19 19.14
CA LEU A 35 -1.97 11.65 18.75
C LEU A 35 -1.21 12.66 17.88
N PRO A 36 0.03 13.08 18.24
CA PRO A 36 0.81 14.05 17.49
C PRO A 36 1.43 13.44 16.23
N ILE A 37 0.60 12.95 15.34
CA ILE A 37 0.93 12.34 14.06
C ILE A 37 0.01 12.97 13.02
N SER A 38 0.55 13.40 11.89
CA SER A 38 -0.24 13.86 10.74
C SER A 38 -0.66 12.67 9.89
N VAL A 39 -1.95 12.46 9.74
CA VAL A 39 -2.47 11.48 8.78
C VAL A 39 -2.65 12.17 7.44
N LEU A 40 -2.11 11.57 6.37
CA LEU A 40 -2.13 12.15 5.02
C LEU A 40 -3.02 11.29 4.11
N ILE A 41 -4.10 11.88 3.60
CA ILE A 41 -5.07 11.19 2.73
C ILE A 41 -5.16 11.93 1.40
N LEU A 42 -4.97 11.21 0.30
CA LEU A 42 -5.33 11.70 -1.03
C LEU A 42 -6.73 11.25 -1.39
N THR A 43 -7.51 12.15 -2.00
CA THR A 43 -8.89 11.87 -2.37
C THR A 43 -9.26 12.43 -3.74
N HIS A 44 -10.18 11.75 -4.42
CA HIS A 44 -10.87 12.23 -5.62
C HIS A 44 -12.17 11.44 -5.79
N ASN A 45 -13.33 12.12 -5.68
CA ASN A 45 -14.65 11.51 -5.75
C ASN A 45 -14.80 10.29 -4.82
N SER A 46 -14.47 10.47 -3.55
CA SER A 46 -14.40 9.41 -2.56
C SER A 46 -15.49 9.51 -1.47
N ALA A 47 -16.62 10.16 -1.75
CA ALA A 47 -17.69 10.36 -0.77
C ALA A 47 -18.19 9.06 -0.11
N ARG A 48 -18.09 7.93 -0.80
CA ARG A 48 -18.54 6.62 -0.30
C ARG A 48 -17.59 6.00 0.74
N THR A 49 -16.30 6.26 0.63
CA THR A 49 -15.25 5.56 1.41
C THR A 49 -14.56 6.45 2.43
N LEU A 50 -14.49 7.76 2.16
CA LEU A 50 -13.74 8.72 2.97
C LEU A 50 -14.22 8.80 4.42
N ASP A 51 -15.52 8.66 4.68
CA ASP A 51 -16.08 8.68 6.03
C ASP A 51 -15.46 7.58 6.92
N ARG A 52 -15.39 6.36 6.42
CA ARG A 52 -14.74 5.23 7.11
C ARG A 52 -13.24 5.48 7.36
N ALA A 53 -12.56 6.05 6.37
CA ALA A 53 -11.15 6.40 6.52
C ALA A 53 -10.94 7.42 7.64
N LEU A 54 -11.72 8.50 7.65
CA LEU A 54 -11.63 9.57 8.63
C LEU A 54 -12.03 9.10 10.03
N GLU A 55 -13.09 8.31 10.17
CA GLU A 55 -13.51 7.77 11.47
C GLU A 55 -12.41 6.91 12.09
N SER A 56 -11.70 6.12 11.29
CA SER A 56 -10.61 5.24 11.77
C SER A 56 -9.42 6.01 12.35
N VAL A 57 -9.26 7.27 11.98
CA VAL A 57 -8.13 8.13 12.39
C VAL A 57 -8.57 9.34 13.24
N ARG A 58 -9.75 9.28 13.81
CA ARG A 58 -10.32 10.36 14.62
C ARG A 58 -9.51 10.70 15.87
N ALA A 59 -8.73 9.74 16.37
CA ALA A 59 -7.85 9.92 17.54
C ALA A 59 -6.56 10.71 17.24
N PHE A 60 -6.27 10.96 15.97
CA PHE A 60 -5.07 11.70 15.56
C PHE A 60 -5.35 13.22 15.63
N ASP A 61 -4.29 13.96 15.96
CA ASP A 61 -4.38 15.42 16.11
C ASP A 61 -4.66 16.13 14.78
N GLU A 62 -4.13 15.60 13.68
CA GLU A 62 -4.25 16.19 12.36
C GLU A 62 -4.50 15.14 11.29
N VAL A 63 -5.47 15.40 10.43
CA VAL A 63 -5.70 14.67 9.18
C VAL A 63 -5.66 15.67 8.01
N VAL A 64 -4.66 15.58 7.18
CA VAL A 64 -4.54 16.38 5.95
C VAL A 64 -5.19 15.62 4.80
N VAL A 65 -6.33 16.11 4.33
CA VAL A 65 -7.02 15.56 3.15
C VAL A 65 -6.70 16.44 1.95
N VAL A 66 -6.02 15.88 0.96
CA VAL A 66 -5.69 16.58 -0.29
C VAL A 66 -6.57 16.06 -1.41
N ASP A 67 -7.40 16.92 -1.92
CA ASP A 67 -8.38 16.62 -2.97
C ASP A 67 -7.90 17.01 -4.37
N GLY A 68 -8.03 16.06 -5.29
CA GLY A 68 -7.65 16.20 -6.69
C GLY A 68 -8.72 16.83 -7.60
N GLY A 69 -9.72 17.53 -7.02
CA GLY A 69 -10.82 18.16 -7.77
C GLY A 69 -12.09 17.30 -7.79
N SER A 70 -12.56 16.84 -6.62
CA SER A 70 -13.82 16.13 -6.47
C SER A 70 -15.02 16.98 -6.86
N VAL A 71 -16.00 16.33 -7.44
CA VAL A 71 -17.29 16.95 -7.84
C VAL A 71 -18.49 16.33 -7.11
N ASP A 72 -18.22 15.33 -6.27
CA ASP A 72 -19.20 14.64 -5.42
C ASP A 72 -19.26 15.26 -4.00
N ALA A 73 -19.81 14.51 -3.04
CA ALA A 73 -19.93 14.95 -1.66
C ALA A 73 -18.63 14.85 -0.82
N THR A 74 -17.46 14.56 -1.43
CA THR A 74 -16.18 14.33 -0.73
C THR A 74 -15.84 15.49 0.22
N ALA A 75 -15.89 16.73 -0.22
CA ALA A 75 -15.58 17.90 0.61
C ALA A 75 -16.54 18.03 1.82
N ARG A 76 -17.82 17.69 1.62
CA ARG A 76 -18.82 17.72 2.70
C ARG A 76 -18.56 16.65 3.75
N VAL A 77 -18.13 15.45 3.34
CA VAL A 77 -17.72 14.39 4.26
C VAL A 77 -16.52 14.82 5.06
N ALA A 78 -15.50 15.37 4.42
CA ALA A 78 -14.29 15.87 5.11
C ALA A 78 -14.60 16.96 6.15
N ALA A 79 -15.53 17.86 5.84
CA ALA A 79 -15.92 18.97 6.75
C ALA A 79 -16.63 18.52 8.03
N ALA A 80 -17.09 17.27 8.13
CA ALA A 80 -17.72 16.74 9.33
C ALA A 80 -16.72 16.38 10.46
N TYR A 81 -15.42 16.37 10.16
CA TYR A 81 -14.38 15.96 11.10
C TYR A 81 -13.52 17.15 11.55
N PRO A 82 -13.52 17.50 12.85
CA PRO A 82 -12.86 18.72 13.36
C PRO A 82 -11.32 18.67 13.27
N ASN A 83 -10.71 17.48 13.20
CA ASN A 83 -9.26 17.29 13.05
C ASN A 83 -8.81 17.26 11.58
N VAL A 84 -9.74 17.46 10.62
CA VAL A 84 -9.44 17.45 9.20
C VAL A 84 -9.06 18.84 8.69
N ARG A 85 -7.94 18.90 7.99
CA ARG A 85 -7.52 20.05 7.18
C ARG A 85 -7.68 19.67 5.70
N TYR A 86 -8.77 20.10 5.10
CA TYR A 86 -9.04 19.86 3.68
C TYR A 86 -8.28 20.87 2.80
N ARG A 87 -7.65 20.38 1.76
CA ARG A 87 -6.87 21.15 0.78
C ARG A 87 -7.19 20.69 -0.63
N GLU A 88 -7.62 21.59 -1.48
CA GLU A 88 -7.72 21.34 -2.91
C GLU A 88 -6.35 21.53 -3.56
N ASN A 89 -5.94 20.59 -4.40
CA ASN A 89 -4.74 20.69 -5.22
C ASN A 89 -4.97 19.98 -6.56
N PRO A 90 -4.93 20.70 -7.69
CA PRO A 90 -5.13 20.08 -9.00
C PRO A 90 -4.21 18.88 -9.20
N PHE A 91 -4.78 17.75 -9.60
CA PHE A 91 -4.02 16.53 -9.77
C PHE A 91 -3.05 16.62 -10.96
N ARG A 92 -1.76 16.59 -10.69
CA ARG A 92 -0.68 16.56 -11.71
C ARG A 92 0.12 15.27 -11.68
N GLY A 93 -0.26 14.33 -10.82
CA GLY A 93 0.37 13.03 -10.63
C GLY A 93 0.47 12.65 -9.15
N PHE A 94 0.56 11.36 -8.90
CA PHE A 94 0.55 10.85 -7.52
C PHE A 94 1.73 11.33 -6.68
N SER A 95 2.96 11.33 -7.23
CA SER A 95 4.13 11.83 -6.50
C SER A 95 4.00 13.29 -6.12
N GLU A 96 3.52 14.14 -7.03
CA GLU A 96 3.31 15.55 -6.75
C GLU A 96 2.26 15.77 -5.67
N GLN A 97 1.15 15.02 -5.75
CA GLN A 97 0.06 15.09 -4.79
C GLN A 97 0.50 14.61 -3.39
N ARG A 98 1.26 13.51 -3.30
CA ARG A 98 1.86 13.02 -2.04
C ARG A 98 2.84 14.03 -1.47
N ASN A 99 3.72 14.59 -2.29
CA ASN A 99 4.68 15.61 -1.84
C ASN A 99 3.96 16.89 -1.39
N PHE A 100 2.88 17.28 -2.05
CA PHE A 100 2.04 18.38 -1.58
C PHE A 100 1.45 18.08 -0.20
N SER A 101 0.90 16.88 0.03
CA SER A 101 0.35 16.48 1.34
C SER A 101 1.41 16.49 2.45
N LEU A 102 2.63 16.02 2.15
CA LEU A 102 3.76 16.06 3.09
C LEU A 102 4.09 17.49 3.54
N ARG A 103 4.06 18.46 2.64
CA ARG A 103 4.30 19.87 2.97
C ARG A 103 3.21 20.51 3.83
N GLN A 104 2.02 19.90 3.90
CA GLN A 104 0.93 20.36 4.74
C GLN A 104 0.95 19.79 6.15
N ALA A 105 1.74 18.73 6.40
CA ALA A 105 1.84 18.07 7.70
C ALA A 105 2.45 18.99 8.76
N SER A 106 1.85 19.06 9.95
CA SER A 106 2.34 19.84 11.08
C SER A 106 3.20 19.02 12.04
N HIS A 107 3.04 17.69 12.06
CA HIS A 107 3.80 16.80 12.93
C HIS A 107 4.97 16.15 12.23
N ALA A 108 5.99 15.79 13.01
CA ALA A 108 7.22 15.15 12.51
C ALA A 108 6.94 13.77 11.89
N TRP A 109 5.99 13.03 12.44
CA TRP A 109 5.59 11.71 11.96
C TRP A 109 4.30 11.78 11.14
N CYS A 110 4.31 11.06 10.03
CA CYS A 110 3.19 10.97 9.10
C CYS A 110 2.74 9.52 8.92
N LEU A 111 1.43 9.30 8.99
CA LEU A 111 0.77 8.07 8.55
C LEU A 111 0.06 8.34 7.23
N VAL A 112 0.34 7.55 6.19
CA VAL A 112 -0.30 7.71 4.89
C VAL A 112 -1.40 6.66 4.72
N LEU A 113 -2.60 7.12 4.39
CA LEU A 113 -3.74 6.31 3.99
C LEU A 113 -4.25 6.74 2.61
N ASP A 114 -4.92 5.83 1.93
CA ASP A 114 -5.75 6.15 0.78
C ASP A 114 -7.20 6.38 1.25
N SER A 115 -8.02 7.08 0.48
CA SER A 115 -9.40 7.43 0.88
C SER A 115 -10.34 6.22 1.02
N ASP A 116 -9.90 5.05 0.60
CA ASP A 116 -10.57 3.76 0.71
C ASP A 116 -9.88 2.81 1.72
N GLU A 117 -8.95 3.36 2.52
CA GLU A 117 -8.23 2.64 3.57
C GLU A 117 -8.68 3.10 4.96
N ALA A 118 -8.59 2.21 5.95
CA ALA A 118 -8.88 2.49 7.35
C ALA A 118 -7.80 1.90 8.26
N ALA A 119 -7.37 2.64 9.27
CA ALA A 119 -6.50 2.15 10.32
C ALA A 119 -7.26 1.20 11.26
N THR A 120 -6.66 0.05 11.62
CA THR A 120 -7.28 -0.80 12.66
C THR A 120 -7.11 -0.18 14.04
N PRO A 121 -7.99 -0.51 15.01
CA PRO A 121 -7.84 -0.07 16.40
C PRO A 121 -6.48 -0.44 17.00
N GLU A 122 -5.93 -1.60 16.62
CA GLU A 122 -4.60 -2.07 17.06
C GLU A 122 -3.49 -1.17 16.51
N LEU A 123 -3.58 -0.72 15.25
CA LEU A 123 -2.62 0.23 14.69
C LEU A 123 -2.68 1.56 15.43
N VAL A 124 -3.87 2.10 15.65
CA VAL A 124 -4.07 3.37 16.36
C VAL A 124 -3.54 3.27 17.80
N ALA A 125 -3.93 2.23 18.54
CA ALA A 125 -3.47 2.00 19.91
C ALA A 125 -1.95 1.79 19.97
N GLY A 126 -1.41 1.04 19.02
CA GLY A 126 0.02 0.80 18.92
C GLY A 126 0.82 2.08 18.65
N LEU A 127 0.36 2.92 17.74
CA LEU A 127 0.99 4.23 17.50
C LEU A 127 0.90 5.16 18.71
N ALA A 128 -0.16 5.03 19.52
CA ALA A 128 -0.36 5.79 20.76
C ALA A 128 0.50 5.29 21.94
N SER A 129 0.97 4.05 21.88
CA SER A 129 1.60 3.38 23.03
C SER A 129 2.97 3.94 23.42
N ARG A 130 3.61 4.71 22.55
CA ARG A 130 4.94 5.30 22.80
C ARG A 130 5.13 6.65 22.12
N SER A 131 6.17 7.40 22.53
CA SER A 131 6.69 8.54 21.74
C SER A 131 7.51 8.02 20.56
N TRP A 132 7.43 8.70 19.44
CA TRP A 132 8.20 8.44 18.23
C TRP A 132 9.30 9.48 17.99
N ASP A 133 9.43 10.49 18.87
CA ASP A 133 10.33 11.64 18.64
C ASP A 133 11.79 11.22 18.54
N ASP A 134 12.22 10.30 19.38
CA ASP A 134 13.60 9.81 19.45
C ASP A 134 13.83 8.49 18.69
N ASP A 135 12.82 8.05 17.89
CA ASP A 135 12.95 6.81 17.15
C ASP A 135 14.03 6.95 16.06
N PRO A 136 15.07 6.10 16.05
CA PRO A 136 16.15 6.19 15.06
C PRO A 136 15.73 5.73 13.66
N VAL A 137 14.67 4.93 13.57
CA VAL A 137 14.17 4.38 12.30
C VAL A 137 13.27 5.41 11.63
N PRO A 138 13.62 5.92 10.44
CA PRO A 138 12.88 7.01 9.81
C PRO A 138 11.62 6.58 9.07
N LEU A 139 11.42 5.27 8.82
CA LEU A 139 10.32 4.75 8.04
C LEU A 139 9.95 3.33 8.44
N TYR A 140 8.66 3.08 8.53
CA TYR A 140 8.07 1.79 8.83
C TYR A 140 7.15 1.30 7.72
N TYR A 141 7.27 0.02 7.42
CA TYR A 141 6.28 -0.71 6.65
C TYR A 141 5.11 -1.13 7.55
N VAL A 142 3.91 -0.90 7.06
CA VAL A 142 2.65 -1.26 7.72
C VAL A 142 1.98 -2.38 6.92
N MET A 143 1.43 -3.37 7.62
CA MET A 143 0.67 -4.45 7.03
C MET A 143 -0.65 -3.93 6.48
N ARG A 144 -1.02 -4.31 5.24
CA ARG A 144 -2.32 -4.00 4.67
C ARG A 144 -3.12 -5.28 4.44
N THR A 145 -4.38 -5.26 4.79
CA THR A 145 -5.36 -6.31 4.50
C THR A 145 -6.29 -5.82 3.42
N ASP A 146 -6.30 -6.49 2.28
CA ASP A 146 -7.18 -6.15 1.17
C ASP A 146 -8.51 -6.90 1.26
N TYR A 147 -9.60 -6.17 1.06
CA TYR A 147 -10.93 -6.72 0.85
C TYR A 147 -11.25 -6.80 -0.64
N PHE A 148 -12.09 -7.71 -1.00
CA PHE A 148 -12.66 -7.81 -2.33
C PHE A 148 -14.09 -8.31 -2.21
N MET A 149 -15.05 -7.53 -2.67
CA MET A 149 -16.49 -7.81 -2.54
C MET A 149 -16.89 -8.14 -1.10
N GLY A 150 -16.41 -7.32 -0.14
CA GLY A 150 -16.78 -7.39 1.28
C GLY A 150 -16.10 -8.52 2.09
N GLU A 151 -15.17 -9.27 1.51
CA GLU A 151 -14.43 -10.31 2.25
C GLU A 151 -12.91 -10.09 2.21
N VAL A 152 -12.27 -10.48 3.30
CA VAL A 152 -10.81 -10.50 3.40
C VAL A 152 -10.23 -11.44 2.36
N ARG A 153 -9.22 -10.97 1.65
CA ARG A 153 -8.45 -11.79 0.71
C ARG A 153 -7.43 -12.62 1.47
N GLU A 154 -7.84 -13.81 1.91
CA GLU A 154 -6.98 -14.66 2.73
C GLU A 154 -5.86 -15.37 1.96
N ARG A 155 -6.01 -15.54 0.64
CA ARG A 155 -5.10 -16.35 -0.18
C ARG A 155 -4.83 -15.68 -1.54
N GLY A 156 -3.69 -16.01 -2.13
CA GLY A 156 -3.27 -15.50 -3.44
C GLY A 156 -2.23 -14.39 -3.36
N TYR A 157 -2.17 -13.52 -4.38
CA TYR A 157 -1.15 -12.47 -4.54
C TYR A 157 -1.18 -11.38 -3.44
N ALA A 158 -2.26 -11.30 -2.67
CA ALA A 158 -2.43 -10.28 -1.64
C ALA A 158 -2.50 -10.86 -0.21
N ARG A 159 -1.64 -11.80 0.08
CA ARG A 159 -1.37 -12.14 1.47
C ARG A 159 -0.54 -11.00 2.06
N SER A 160 -1.19 -10.14 2.85
CA SER A 160 -0.52 -9.15 3.70
C SER A 160 0.63 -8.40 2.97
N ILE A 161 0.26 -7.51 2.05
CA ILE A 161 1.24 -6.63 1.41
C ILE A 161 1.65 -5.58 2.44
N THR A 162 2.95 -5.44 2.67
CA THR A 162 3.47 -4.35 3.50
C THR A 162 3.75 -3.13 2.62
N HIS A 163 3.30 -1.97 3.09
CA HIS A 163 3.56 -0.70 2.43
C HIS A 163 4.32 0.24 3.35
N ALA A 164 5.22 1.03 2.81
CA ALA A 164 5.91 2.11 3.52
C ALA A 164 4.88 3.23 3.77
N ARG A 165 4.28 3.25 4.95
CA ARG A 165 3.13 4.10 5.28
C ARG A 165 3.30 4.97 6.51
N PHE A 166 4.28 4.69 7.38
CA PHE A 166 4.54 5.47 8.60
C PHE A 166 6.01 5.93 8.63
N PHE A 167 6.25 7.23 8.69
CA PHE A 167 7.59 7.78 8.55
C PHE A 167 7.73 9.23 9.03
N ARG A 168 8.98 9.68 9.20
CA ARG A 168 9.31 11.11 9.43
C ARG A 168 9.10 11.90 8.14
N GLY A 169 8.08 12.75 8.10
CA GLY A 169 7.65 13.47 6.90
C GLY A 169 8.74 14.34 6.28
N SER A 170 9.55 15.01 7.10
CA SER A 170 10.64 15.89 6.63
C SER A 170 11.78 15.16 5.92
N ARG A 171 11.89 13.84 6.06
CA ARG A 171 12.93 13.02 5.43
C ARG A 171 12.45 12.31 4.17
N VAL A 172 11.16 12.43 3.82
CA VAL A 172 10.53 11.67 2.74
C VAL A 172 10.20 12.56 1.56
N GLU A 173 10.51 12.08 0.38
CA GLU A 173 10.06 12.61 -0.91
C GLU A 173 9.49 11.46 -1.74
N TYR A 174 8.30 11.63 -2.30
CA TYR A 174 7.73 10.68 -3.24
C TYR A 174 8.28 10.90 -4.65
N ARG A 175 8.69 9.81 -5.31
CA ARG A 175 9.23 9.80 -6.68
C ARG A 175 8.56 8.71 -7.51
N GLY A 176 8.47 8.93 -8.82
CA GLY A 176 7.85 8.05 -9.80
C GLY A 176 6.57 8.64 -10.39
N HIS A 177 6.27 8.33 -11.66
CA HIS A 177 5.09 8.86 -12.33
C HIS A 177 3.83 8.01 -12.11
N VAL A 178 3.93 6.68 -12.27
CA VAL A 178 2.79 5.74 -12.17
C VAL A 178 2.82 4.91 -10.91
N HIS A 179 4.02 4.57 -10.44
CA HIS A 179 4.24 3.81 -9.21
C HIS A 179 5.10 4.65 -8.27
N GLU A 180 4.45 5.62 -7.64
CA GLU A 180 5.12 6.46 -6.67
C GLU A 180 5.62 5.64 -5.49
N SER A 181 6.80 5.96 -5.03
CA SER A 181 7.38 5.38 -3.84
C SER A 181 8.03 6.44 -2.97
N PRO A 182 7.89 6.37 -1.64
CA PRO A 182 8.61 7.26 -0.75
C PRO A 182 10.11 6.96 -0.84
N HIS A 183 10.93 8.01 -0.86
CA HIS A 183 12.38 7.94 -0.74
C HIS A 183 12.77 8.69 0.53
N VAL A 184 13.55 8.05 1.39
CA VAL A 184 14.07 8.66 2.61
C VAL A 184 15.48 9.16 2.34
N ASP A 185 15.71 10.47 2.49
CA ASP A 185 16.99 11.11 2.17
C ASP A 185 17.53 10.72 0.78
N GLY A 186 16.62 10.65 -0.21
CA GLY A 186 16.92 10.27 -1.58
C GLY A 186 17.09 8.76 -1.83
N ARG A 187 17.04 7.92 -0.80
CA ARG A 187 17.21 6.46 -0.90
C ARG A 187 15.85 5.76 -0.95
N LYS A 188 15.67 4.86 -1.91
CA LYS A 188 14.46 4.03 -2.00
C LYS A 188 14.47 2.98 -0.87
N PRO A 189 13.45 2.93 -0.01
CA PRO A 189 13.38 1.94 1.06
C PRO A 189 13.14 0.55 0.47
N ARG A 190 13.80 -0.43 1.08
CA ARG A 190 13.55 -1.85 0.87
C ARG A 190 13.27 -2.47 2.23
N ARG A 191 12.35 -3.45 2.27
CA ARG A 191 11.96 -4.10 3.52
C ARG A 191 13.12 -4.78 4.26
N ASP A 192 14.13 -5.18 3.51
CA ASP A 192 15.37 -5.83 4.02
C ASP A 192 16.49 -4.83 4.36
N SER A 193 16.24 -3.53 4.28
CA SER A 193 17.22 -2.51 4.65
C SER A 193 17.29 -2.36 6.18
N ASP A 194 18.48 -2.23 6.70
CA ASP A 194 18.79 -2.09 8.13
C ASP A 194 18.27 -0.80 8.78
N TRP A 195 17.92 0.19 7.95
CA TRP A 195 17.42 1.51 8.37
C TRP A 195 15.91 1.67 8.23
N VAL A 196 15.17 0.61 7.92
CA VAL A 196 13.70 0.60 7.87
C VAL A 196 13.13 -0.39 8.89
N GLY A 197 11.96 -0.06 9.44
CA GLY A 197 11.23 -0.91 10.36
C GLY A 197 10.03 -1.58 9.70
N VAL A 198 9.48 -2.56 10.39
CA VAL A 198 8.18 -3.17 10.08
C VAL A 198 7.37 -3.13 11.35
N LEU A 199 6.18 -2.54 11.32
CA LEU A 199 5.27 -2.52 12.45
C LEU A 199 4.73 -3.93 12.74
N PRO A 200 4.27 -4.22 13.96
CA PRO A 200 3.66 -5.50 14.33
C PRO A 200 2.57 -5.94 13.33
N ALA A 201 2.46 -7.24 13.11
CA ALA A 201 1.63 -7.78 12.04
C ALA A 201 0.11 -7.62 12.28
N ASP A 202 -0.30 -7.33 13.50
CA ASP A 202 -1.67 -7.00 13.91
C ASP A 202 -2.00 -5.50 13.74
N TRP A 203 -0.99 -4.63 13.64
CA TRP A 203 -1.18 -3.20 13.36
C TRP A 203 -1.38 -3.01 11.86
N ARG A 204 -2.64 -2.93 11.42
CA ARG A 204 -2.98 -3.05 10.01
C ARG A 204 -3.70 -1.83 9.46
N ILE A 205 -3.58 -1.69 8.15
CA ILE A 205 -4.46 -0.88 7.33
C ILE A 205 -5.42 -1.82 6.60
N LEU A 206 -6.72 -1.55 6.67
CA LEU A 206 -7.75 -2.26 5.91
C LEU A 206 -7.98 -1.49 4.62
N HIS A 207 -7.89 -2.14 3.49
CA HIS A 207 -8.17 -1.56 2.19
C HIS A 207 -9.42 -2.24 1.61
N ASP A 208 -10.50 -1.49 1.60
CA ASP A 208 -11.78 -1.90 1.06
C ASP A 208 -12.33 -0.78 0.17
N PRO A 209 -12.14 -0.88 -1.13
CA PRO A 209 -12.55 0.17 -2.06
C PRO A 209 -14.06 0.34 -2.18
N ASP A 210 -14.86 -0.51 -1.52
CA ASP A 210 -16.32 -0.50 -1.62
C ASP A 210 -16.83 -0.41 -3.07
N ASN A 211 -16.08 -1.02 -3.98
CA ASN A 211 -16.39 -0.99 -5.40
C ASN A 211 -17.37 -2.10 -5.75
N ASP A 212 -18.39 -1.74 -6.49
CA ASP A 212 -19.18 -2.72 -7.23
C ASP A 212 -18.48 -3.16 -8.52
N VAL A 213 -19.07 -4.09 -9.26
CA VAL A 213 -18.50 -4.59 -10.52
C VAL A 213 -18.41 -3.49 -11.58
N ALA A 214 -19.33 -2.52 -11.59
CA ALA A 214 -19.35 -1.43 -12.57
C ALA A 214 -18.21 -0.44 -12.31
N ASP A 215 -17.97 -0.08 -11.06
CA ASP A 215 -16.80 0.73 -10.64
C ASP A 215 -15.49 0.05 -11.04
N GLU A 216 -15.39 -1.26 -10.80
CA GLU A 216 -14.21 -2.04 -11.15
C GLU A 216 -13.97 -2.11 -12.66
N LEU A 217 -15.02 -2.25 -13.48
CA LEU A 217 -14.91 -2.23 -14.94
C LEU A 217 -14.46 -0.85 -15.44
N THR A 218 -14.98 0.23 -14.89
CA THR A 218 -14.58 1.60 -15.23
C THR A 218 -13.10 1.81 -14.89
N ARG A 219 -12.67 1.37 -13.72
CA ARG A 219 -11.27 1.42 -13.27
C ARG A 219 -10.37 0.60 -14.19
N ILE A 220 -10.79 -0.63 -14.57
CA ILE A 220 -10.03 -1.47 -15.50
C ILE A 220 -9.78 -0.74 -16.81
N GLY A 221 -10.77 -0.06 -17.38
CA GLY A 221 -10.63 0.71 -18.61
C GLY A 221 -9.52 1.76 -18.49
N THR A 222 -9.62 2.62 -17.47
CA THR A 222 -8.67 3.71 -17.22
C THR A 222 -7.24 3.20 -16.98
N TYR A 223 -7.09 2.24 -16.06
CA TYR A 223 -5.76 1.69 -15.73
C TYR A 223 -5.14 0.88 -16.88
N SER A 224 -5.95 0.22 -17.71
CA SER A 224 -5.44 -0.47 -18.90
C SER A 224 -4.86 0.49 -19.92
N LEU A 225 -5.50 1.65 -20.11
CA LEU A 225 -4.98 2.71 -20.99
C LEU A 225 -3.65 3.27 -20.45
N LEU A 226 -3.59 3.59 -19.17
CA LEU A 226 -2.36 4.09 -18.54
C LEU A 226 -1.21 3.07 -18.64
N LYS A 227 -1.51 1.80 -18.33
CA LYS A 227 -0.51 0.73 -18.40
C LYS A 227 -0.07 0.44 -19.84
N GLY A 228 -0.99 0.51 -20.79
CA GLY A 228 -0.66 0.39 -22.20
C GLY A 228 0.28 1.51 -22.68
N ARG A 229 0.03 2.76 -22.27
CA ARG A 229 0.89 3.91 -22.60
C ARG A 229 2.30 3.76 -22.00
N GLU A 230 2.41 3.43 -20.72
CA GLU A 230 3.70 3.16 -20.06
C GLU A 230 4.53 2.11 -20.82
N ARG A 231 3.89 1.02 -21.27
CA ARG A 231 4.54 -0.05 -22.03
C ARG A 231 4.96 0.40 -23.44
N ILE A 232 4.18 1.29 -24.07
CA ILE A 232 4.56 1.91 -25.35
C ILE A 232 5.79 2.79 -25.19
N GLU A 233 5.84 3.60 -24.12
CA GLU A 233 6.97 4.47 -23.80
C GLU A 233 8.23 3.67 -23.48
N SER A 234 8.10 2.51 -22.83
CA SER A 234 9.22 1.58 -22.60
C SER A 234 9.66 0.80 -23.83
N GLY A 235 9.04 1.03 -25.01
CA GLY A 235 9.40 0.40 -26.27
C GLY A 235 8.85 -1.02 -26.43
N GLU A 236 7.94 -1.46 -25.57
CA GLU A 236 7.38 -2.81 -25.64
C GLU A 236 6.52 -2.99 -26.89
N ARG A 237 6.63 -4.15 -27.54
CA ARG A 237 5.87 -4.52 -28.73
C ARG A 237 5.18 -5.87 -28.52
N ILE A 238 3.93 -5.96 -28.94
CA ILE A 238 3.17 -7.21 -28.90
C ILE A 238 2.45 -7.41 -30.24
N GLY A 239 2.38 -8.64 -30.71
CA GLY A 239 1.60 -9.03 -31.89
C GLY A 239 0.25 -9.64 -31.51
N ALA A 240 -0.66 -9.78 -32.47
CA ALA A 240 -2.00 -10.36 -32.24
C ALA A 240 -1.93 -11.75 -31.60
N VAL A 241 -1.08 -12.63 -32.10
CA VAL A 241 -0.85 -13.97 -31.52
C VAL A 241 -0.32 -13.86 -30.08
N GLY A 242 0.58 -12.93 -29.82
CA GLY A 242 1.11 -12.67 -28.47
C GLY A 242 0.02 -12.23 -27.48
N ILE A 243 -0.98 -11.48 -27.93
CA ILE A 243 -2.13 -11.09 -27.08
C ILE A 243 -2.93 -12.34 -26.69
N VAL A 244 -3.27 -13.20 -27.66
CA VAL A 244 -4.04 -14.42 -27.42
C VAL A 244 -3.31 -15.33 -26.42
N LEU A 245 -2.03 -15.59 -26.67
CA LEU A 245 -1.21 -16.42 -25.79
C LEU A 245 -1.10 -15.82 -24.37
N ALA A 246 -0.96 -14.49 -24.25
CA ALA A 246 -0.91 -13.80 -22.96
C ALA A 246 -2.23 -13.98 -22.19
N VAL A 247 -3.39 -13.90 -22.83
CA VAL A 247 -4.70 -14.13 -22.20
C VAL A 247 -4.78 -15.52 -21.60
N PHE A 248 -4.43 -16.56 -22.35
CA PHE A 248 -4.46 -17.94 -21.85
C PHE A 248 -3.45 -18.18 -20.71
N ARG A 249 -2.23 -17.70 -20.87
CA ARG A 249 -1.21 -17.79 -19.83
C ARG A 249 -1.66 -17.10 -18.54
N ASP A 250 -2.22 -15.89 -18.64
CA ASP A 250 -2.62 -15.10 -17.50
C ASP A 250 -3.87 -15.70 -16.82
N ALA A 251 -4.86 -16.18 -17.61
CA ALA A 251 -6.01 -16.88 -17.08
C ALA A 251 -5.61 -18.12 -16.28
N PHE A 252 -4.72 -18.96 -16.84
CA PHE A 252 -4.24 -20.16 -16.16
C PHE A 252 -3.44 -19.84 -14.91
N SER A 253 -2.50 -18.90 -14.99
CA SER A 253 -1.64 -18.50 -13.86
C SER A 253 -2.45 -17.87 -12.71
N LEU A 254 -3.39 -16.99 -13.03
CA LEU A 254 -4.24 -16.31 -12.04
C LEU A 254 -5.25 -17.31 -11.44
N TYR A 255 -5.91 -18.13 -12.26
CA TYR A 255 -6.86 -19.12 -11.75
C TYR A 255 -6.19 -20.09 -10.78
N ARG A 256 -4.99 -20.58 -11.05
CA ARG A 256 -4.23 -21.42 -10.12
C ARG A 256 -3.95 -20.76 -8.77
N ARG A 257 -3.90 -19.44 -8.71
CA ARG A 257 -3.67 -18.69 -7.48
C ARG A 257 -4.97 -18.39 -6.75
N GLU A 258 -6.04 -18.13 -7.48
CA GLU A 258 -7.31 -17.63 -6.95
C GLU A 258 -8.40 -18.72 -6.81
N TRP A 259 -8.22 -19.93 -7.35
CA TRP A 259 -9.26 -20.97 -7.35
C TRP A 259 -9.78 -21.34 -5.94
N ARG A 260 -8.92 -21.23 -4.94
CA ARG A 260 -9.30 -21.51 -3.53
C ARG A 260 -10.18 -20.42 -2.92
N ASN A 261 -10.31 -19.27 -3.57
CA ASN A 261 -11.21 -18.19 -3.17
C ASN A 261 -12.61 -18.35 -3.81
N GLY A 262 -12.93 -19.53 -4.37
CA GLY A 262 -14.24 -19.87 -4.88
C GLY A 262 -14.72 -18.93 -6.00
N ARG A 263 -16.02 -18.57 -5.96
CA ARG A 263 -16.64 -17.71 -6.98
C ARG A 263 -15.98 -16.33 -7.10
N ARG A 264 -15.57 -15.74 -5.99
CA ARG A 264 -14.88 -14.44 -5.96
C ARG A 264 -13.50 -14.49 -6.62
N GLY A 265 -12.74 -15.55 -6.36
CA GLY A 265 -11.47 -15.79 -7.05
C GLY A 265 -11.64 -15.95 -8.55
N PHE A 266 -12.71 -16.58 -9.00
CA PHE A 266 -13.07 -16.68 -10.40
C PHE A 266 -13.39 -15.31 -11.02
N ILE A 267 -14.29 -14.52 -10.39
CA ILE A 267 -14.64 -13.16 -10.85
C ILE A 267 -13.36 -12.31 -10.96
N ARG A 268 -12.54 -12.33 -9.92
CA ARG A 268 -11.30 -11.58 -9.91
C ARG A 268 -10.32 -12.02 -11.01
N THR A 269 -10.21 -13.32 -11.26
CA THR A 269 -9.39 -13.82 -12.35
C THR A 269 -9.85 -13.21 -13.69
N ILE A 270 -11.14 -13.18 -13.95
CA ILE A 270 -11.71 -12.56 -15.16
C ILE A 270 -11.34 -11.06 -15.21
N LEU A 271 -11.60 -10.30 -14.15
CA LEU A 271 -11.35 -8.85 -14.11
C LEU A 271 -9.87 -8.52 -14.37
N VAL A 272 -8.94 -9.25 -13.74
CA VAL A 272 -7.50 -9.05 -13.96
C VAL A 272 -7.07 -9.47 -15.37
N CYS A 273 -7.64 -10.55 -15.91
CA CYS A 273 -7.39 -10.95 -17.30
C CYS A 273 -7.89 -9.89 -18.28
N CYS A 274 -9.07 -9.31 -18.06
CA CYS A 274 -9.60 -8.21 -18.87
C CYS A 274 -8.66 -7.00 -18.84
N HIS A 275 -8.22 -6.58 -17.64
CA HIS A 275 -7.25 -5.47 -17.50
C HIS A 275 -5.98 -5.70 -18.32
N ARG A 276 -5.35 -6.87 -18.19
CA ARG A 276 -4.12 -7.20 -18.91
C ARG A 276 -4.32 -7.31 -20.41
N ALA A 277 -5.43 -7.92 -20.83
CA ALA A 277 -5.80 -8.04 -22.25
C ALA A 277 -6.01 -6.67 -22.89
N LEU A 278 -6.74 -5.76 -22.24
CA LEU A 278 -6.96 -4.41 -22.72
C LEU A 278 -5.65 -3.61 -22.81
N ALA A 279 -4.77 -3.72 -21.83
CA ALA A 279 -3.44 -3.08 -21.89
C ALA A 279 -2.62 -3.61 -23.08
N ASN A 280 -2.66 -4.91 -23.38
CA ASN A 280 -2.02 -5.52 -24.55
C ASN A 280 -2.63 -4.98 -25.87
N VAL A 281 -3.97 -4.82 -25.92
CA VAL A 281 -4.66 -4.26 -27.09
C VAL A 281 -4.25 -2.82 -27.32
N VAL A 282 -4.07 -2.00 -26.30
CA VAL A 282 -3.59 -0.61 -26.42
C VAL A 282 -2.20 -0.58 -27.06
N VAL A 283 -1.26 -1.44 -26.60
CA VAL A 283 0.09 -1.55 -27.18
C VAL A 283 0.03 -1.98 -28.66
N TYR A 284 -0.79 -2.96 -28.96
CA TYR A 284 -0.97 -3.45 -30.34
C TYR A 284 -1.59 -2.41 -31.28
N ALA A 285 -2.63 -1.73 -30.82
CA ALA A 285 -3.31 -0.70 -31.61
C ALA A 285 -2.38 0.45 -31.99
N GLU A 286 -1.52 0.89 -31.05
CA GLU A 286 -0.52 1.93 -31.34
C GLU A 286 0.51 1.45 -32.37
N ARG A 287 0.92 0.18 -32.31
CA ARG A 287 1.78 -0.40 -33.33
C ARG A 287 1.15 -0.37 -34.71
N VAL A 288 -0.10 -0.87 -34.83
CA VAL A 288 -0.84 -0.88 -36.12
C VAL A 288 -1.00 0.55 -36.68
N ARG A 289 -1.14 1.55 -35.81
CA ARG A 289 -1.23 2.96 -36.21
C ARG A 289 0.09 3.48 -36.76
N ARG A 290 1.23 3.06 -36.21
CA ARG A 290 2.56 3.50 -36.66
C ARG A 290 3.04 2.77 -37.93
N ASP A 291 2.53 1.58 -38.18
CA ASP A 291 2.86 0.79 -39.37
C ASP A 291 2.03 1.22 -40.61
N ARG A 292 1.13 2.19 -40.49
CA ARG A 292 0.38 2.87 -41.57
C ARG A 292 1.04 4.17 -41.97
#